data_0f375f8a6268c23d579289bae059cc27
#
_entry.id   0f375f8a6268c23d579289bae059cc27
#
_cell.length_a   1.000
_cell.length_b   1.000
_cell.length_c   1.000
_cell.angle_alpha   90.00
_cell.angle_beta   90.00
_cell.angle_gamma   90.00
#
_symmetry.space_group_name_H-M   'P 1'
#
loop_
_entity.id
_entity.type
_entity.pdbx_description
1 polymer ?
#
loop_
_entity_poly.entity_id
_entity_poly.type
_entity_poly.pdbx_seq_one_letter_code
_entity_poly.pdbx_strand_id
1 'polypeptide(L)'
;LKEHLEHLDDGMHDSLFWEEALYQKNKMFIYGKIVDTNYVDEINTYEELRNVDDHSTHLNNETLSLIADVFKINVEQIKNIKSLKKGMTNRSFLFEINQDKYIMRIPGEGTDQLINRKEEYEVYQVIKDLNISDEVIYINPQNGYKITKYLNDTRVCNQDDQEDLRKCMQLLKYFHQQDLKVDHEFNVFEKIDFYEKLRGPKSLYKDYDQTKEKVFSLKNIIEKMPK
;
A
#
# COMPACT_ATOMS: atom_id res chain seq x y z
N LEU A 1 -31.70 2.29 -8.64
CA LEU A 1 -30.59 1.65 -7.94
C LEU A 1 -30.18 0.33 -8.61
N LYS A 2 -31.13 -0.56 -8.94
CA LYS A 2 -30.85 -1.85 -9.57
C LYS A 2 -30.23 -1.69 -10.96
N GLU A 3 -30.80 -0.84 -11.82
CA GLU A 3 -30.25 -0.50 -13.14
C GLU A 3 -28.86 0.14 -13.07
N HIS A 4 -28.56 0.88 -12.01
CA HIS A 4 -27.27 1.50 -11.83
C HIS A 4 -26.21 0.51 -11.32
N LEU A 5 -26.60 -0.43 -10.45
CA LEU A 5 -25.73 -1.50 -9.99
C LEU A 5 -25.36 -2.50 -11.10
N GLU A 6 -26.19 -2.64 -12.13
CA GLU A 6 -25.91 -3.46 -13.31
C GLU A 6 -24.83 -2.84 -14.23
N HIS A 7 -24.53 -1.55 -14.10
CA HIS A 7 -23.48 -0.85 -14.84
C HIS A 7 -22.18 -0.64 -14.05
N LEU A 8 -22.11 -1.07 -12.79
CA LEU A 8 -20.90 -0.92 -11.96
C LEU A 8 -19.74 -1.85 -12.37
N ASP A 9 -20.01 -2.87 -13.17
CA ASP A 9 -19.00 -3.83 -13.63
C ASP A 9 -18.09 -3.30 -14.77
N ASP A 10 -18.32 -2.08 -15.26
CA ASP A 10 -17.55 -1.52 -16.38
C ASP A 10 -16.33 -0.68 -15.96
N GLY A 11 -16.14 -0.48 -14.66
CA GLY A 11 -15.03 0.31 -14.09
C GLY A 11 -15.10 1.82 -14.36
N MET A 12 -16.05 2.27 -15.19
CA MET A 12 -16.21 3.70 -15.52
C MET A 12 -16.82 4.52 -14.37
N HIS A 13 -17.47 3.87 -13.42
CA HIS A 13 -18.23 4.51 -12.34
C HIS A 13 -17.59 4.33 -10.96
N ASP A 14 -16.41 3.70 -10.86
CA ASP A 14 -15.72 3.42 -9.58
C ASP A 14 -15.30 4.68 -8.80
N SER A 15 -15.27 5.83 -9.47
CA SER A 15 -14.94 7.12 -8.84
C SER A 15 -16.18 7.94 -8.45
N LEU A 16 -17.38 7.49 -8.76
CA LEU A 16 -18.61 8.20 -8.48
C LEU A 16 -19.05 8.01 -7.03
N PHE A 17 -19.62 9.04 -6.44
CA PHE A 17 -20.28 8.93 -5.15
C PHE A 17 -21.59 8.15 -5.27
N TRP A 18 -21.96 7.42 -4.24
CA TRP A 18 -23.19 6.62 -4.21
C TRP A 18 -24.47 7.45 -4.45
N GLU A 19 -24.45 8.75 -4.11
CA GLU A 19 -25.55 9.68 -4.35
C GLU A 19 -25.80 9.90 -5.84
N GLU A 20 -24.78 9.80 -6.67
CA GLU A 20 -24.92 9.93 -8.13
C GLU A 20 -25.75 8.80 -8.73
N ALA A 21 -25.77 7.65 -8.06
CA ALA A 21 -26.65 6.55 -8.40
C ALA A 21 -28.13 6.87 -8.23
N LEU A 22 -28.45 7.82 -7.36
CA LEU A 22 -29.80 8.26 -7.10
C LEU A 22 -30.22 9.44 -7.99
N TYR A 23 -29.26 10.11 -8.65
CA TYR A 23 -29.52 11.27 -9.47
C TYR A 23 -29.84 10.89 -10.92
N GLN A 24 -31.09 11.05 -11.30
CA GLN A 24 -31.51 11.02 -12.71
C GLN A 24 -31.82 12.43 -13.19
N LYS A 25 -31.01 12.97 -14.07
CA LYS A 25 -31.17 14.30 -14.64
C LYS A 25 -32.58 14.45 -15.21
N ASN A 26 -33.31 15.50 -14.71
CA ASN A 26 -34.70 15.84 -15.09
C ASN A 26 -35.80 14.85 -14.65
N LYS A 27 -35.48 13.83 -13.84
CA LYS A 27 -36.47 12.83 -13.38
C LYS A 27 -36.57 12.75 -11.86
N MET A 28 -35.59 13.26 -11.14
CA MET A 28 -35.51 13.13 -9.70
C MET A 28 -35.16 14.47 -9.05
N PHE A 29 -35.90 14.84 -8.02
CA PHE A 29 -35.60 15.98 -7.17
C PHE A 29 -35.24 15.47 -5.78
N ILE A 30 -34.06 15.82 -5.31
CA ILE A 30 -33.62 15.54 -3.94
C ILE A 30 -33.85 16.82 -3.14
N TYR A 31 -34.71 16.77 -2.13
CA TYR A 31 -34.94 17.88 -1.21
C TYR A 31 -33.95 17.77 -0.06
N GLY A 32 -33.10 18.78 0.10
CA GLY A 32 -32.28 18.92 1.28
C GLY A 32 -33.14 19.20 2.52
N LYS A 33 -32.94 18.43 3.58
CA LYS A 33 -33.49 18.72 4.90
C LYS A 33 -32.39 19.34 5.76
N ILE A 34 -32.60 20.56 6.21
CA ILE A 34 -31.67 21.16 7.18
C ILE A 34 -31.89 20.47 8.52
N VAL A 35 -30.83 19.88 9.05
CA VAL A 35 -30.79 19.30 10.38
C VAL A 35 -29.82 20.10 11.25
N ASP A 36 -30.05 20.08 12.56
CA ASP A 36 -29.13 20.71 13.52
C ASP A 36 -27.79 19.99 13.46
N THR A 37 -26.69 20.73 13.50
CA THR A 37 -25.32 20.19 13.46
C THR A 37 -25.03 19.22 14.60
N ASN A 38 -25.77 19.29 15.71
CA ASN A 38 -25.66 18.36 16.82
C ASN A 38 -26.19 16.94 16.53
N TYR A 39 -26.86 16.73 15.39
CA TYR A 39 -27.35 15.41 14.96
C TYR A 39 -26.52 14.74 13.88
N VAL A 40 -25.42 15.37 13.46
CA VAL A 40 -24.57 14.86 12.39
C VAL A 40 -23.11 15.10 12.77
N ASP A 41 -22.38 14.03 12.96
CA ASP A 41 -20.94 14.05 13.16
C ASP A 41 -20.25 13.54 11.88
N GLU A 42 -19.29 14.31 11.37
CA GLU A 42 -18.42 13.90 10.29
C GLU A 42 -17.16 13.25 10.88
N ILE A 43 -16.96 11.97 10.59
CA ILE A 43 -15.84 11.18 11.12
C ILE A 43 -14.84 10.95 10.01
N ASN A 44 -13.74 11.70 10.01
CA ASN A 44 -12.65 11.57 9.03
C ASN A 44 -11.40 10.90 9.61
N THR A 45 -11.31 10.85 10.94
CA THR A 45 -10.17 10.27 11.64
C THR A 45 -10.62 9.23 12.67
N TYR A 46 -9.70 8.34 13.03
CA TYR A 46 -9.96 7.34 14.05
C TYR A 46 -10.17 7.97 15.45
N GLU A 47 -9.56 9.11 15.69
CA GLU A 47 -9.73 9.88 16.93
C GLU A 47 -11.10 10.50 17.04
N GLU A 48 -11.62 11.03 15.94
CA GLU A 48 -13.00 11.54 15.89
C GLU A 48 -13.99 10.41 16.18
N LEU A 49 -13.78 9.22 15.61
CA LEU A 49 -14.59 8.05 15.93
C LEU A 49 -14.51 7.67 17.43
N ARG A 50 -13.33 7.72 18.02
CA ARG A 50 -13.14 7.45 19.46
C ARG A 50 -13.81 8.51 20.34
N ASN A 51 -13.88 9.76 19.89
CA ASN A 51 -14.54 10.84 20.64
C ASN A 51 -16.07 10.73 20.62
N VAL A 52 -16.63 10.12 19.57
CA VAL A 52 -18.08 9.88 19.47
C VAL A 52 -18.53 8.73 20.33
N ASP A 53 -17.67 7.74 20.59
CA ASP A 53 -18.00 6.56 21.38
C ASP A 53 -17.03 6.39 22.55
N ASP A 54 -17.31 7.08 23.65
CA ASP A 54 -16.55 7.02 24.91
C ASP A 54 -16.49 5.61 25.54
N HIS A 55 -17.36 4.70 25.11
CA HIS A 55 -17.43 3.33 25.61
C HIS A 55 -16.88 2.29 24.64
N SER A 56 -16.42 2.74 23.45
CA SER A 56 -15.88 1.85 22.43
C SER A 56 -14.49 1.35 22.79
N THR A 57 -14.44 0.36 23.64
CA THR A 57 -13.24 -0.48 23.82
C THR A 57 -12.96 -1.35 22.58
N HIS A 58 -13.92 -1.46 21.67
CA HIS A 58 -13.84 -2.25 20.42
C HIS A 58 -12.98 -1.62 19.34
N LEU A 59 -12.59 -0.36 19.49
CA LEU A 59 -11.64 0.32 18.61
C LEU A 59 -10.17 -0.03 18.92
N ASN A 60 -9.91 -0.79 19.96
CA ASN A 60 -8.64 -1.48 20.19
C ASN A 60 -8.54 -2.70 19.26
N ASN A 61 -8.17 -2.45 18.01
CA ASN A 61 -7.88 -3.55 17.11
C ASN A 61 -6.46 -4.08 17.34
N GLU A 62 -6.20 -5.29 16.83
CA GLU A 62 -4.88 -5.95 16.94
C GLU A 62 -3.72 -5.05 16.49
N THR A 63 -3.96 -4.18 15.52
CA THR A 63 -2.93 -3.28 14.98
C THR A 63 -2.52 -2.20 15.97
N LEU A 64 -3.48 -1.59 16.68
CA LEU A 64 -3.15 -0.58 17.71
C LEU A 64 -2.51 -1.24 18.93
N SER A 65 -2.95 -2.42 19.31
CA SER A 65 -2.31 -3.21 20.37
C SER A 65 -0.86 -3.54 19.98
N LEU A 66 -0.61 -3.96 18.74
CA LEU A 66 0.75 -4.19 18.25
C LEU A 66 1.61 -2.93 18.33
N ILE A 67 1.09 -1.77 17.89
CA ILE A 67 1.83 -0.50 17.99
C ILE A 67 2.15 -0.19 19.43
N ALA A 68 1.18 -0.31 20.35
CA ALA A 68 1.36 -0.09 21.78
C ALA A 68 2.45 -0.99 22.36
N ASP A 69 2.46 -2.26 22.01
CA ASP A 69 3.46 -3.25 22.44
C ASP A 69 4.87 -2.91 21.91
N VAL A 70 4.98 -2.56 20.61
CA VAL A 70 6.26 -2.21 19.98
C VAL A 70 6.89 -0.98 20.63
N PHE A 71 6.09 0.05 20.92
CA PHE A 71 6.56 1.29 21.52
C PHE A 71 6.53 1.29 23.07
N LYS A 72 5.97 0.24 23.69
CA LYS A 72 5.77 0.11 25.15
C LYS A 72 4.98 1.28 25.75
N ILE A 73 3.86 1.61 25.12
CA ILE A 73 2.97 2.70 25.48
C ILE A 73 1.53 2.22 25.62
N ASN A 74 0.66 3.07 26.15
CA ASN A 74 -0.78 2.81 26.10
C ASN A 74 -1.35 3.21 24.74
N VAL A 75 -2.43 2.53 24.31
CA VAL A 75 -3.11 2.77 23.02
C VAL A 75 -3.57 4.24 22.90
N GLU A 76 -3.97 4.86 24.01
CA GLU A 76 -4.40 6.26 24.05
C GLU A 76 -3.30 7.28 23.71
N GLN A 77 -2.05 6.86 23.72
CA GLN A 77 -0.91 7.70 23.34
C GLN A 77 -0.66 7.72 21.83
N ILE A 78 -1.32 6.83 21.09
CA ILE A 78 -1.30 6.82 19.62
C ILE A 78 -2.30 7.87 19.14
N LYS A 79 -1.80 8.90 18.44
CA LYS A 79 -2.56 10.09 18.04
C LYS A 79 -2.51 10.32 16.52
N ASN A 80 -3.37 11.22 16.04
CA ASN A 80 -3.36 11.70 14.64
C ASN A 80 -3.38 10.58 13.60
N ILE A 81 -4.17 9.53 13.83
CA ILE A 81 -4.27 8.37 12.95
C ILE A 81 -4.99 8.76 11.66
N LYS A 82 -4.27 8.70 10.53
CA LYS A 82 -4.79 9.07 9.20
C LYS A 82 -4.52 7.97 8.19
N SER A 83 -5.56 7.53 7.49
CA SER A 83 -5.41 6.57 6.38
C SER A 83 -4.61 7.17 5.23
N LEU A 84 -3.63 6.41 4.73
CA LEU A 84 -2.86 6.76 3.55
C LEU A 84 -3.43 6.00 2.35
N LYS A 85 -4.21 6.70 1.50
CA LYS A 85 -4.85 6.13 0.30
C LYS A 85 -3.86 5.93 -0.86
N LYS A 86 -2.78 5.16 -0.68
CA LYS A 86 -1.83 4.89 -1.77
C LYS A 86 -1.34 3.45 -1.70
N GLY A 87 -1.76 2.63 -2.65
CA GLY A 87 -1.26 1.27 -2.85
C GLY A 87 -2.38 0.25 -3.04
N MET A 88 -2.26 -0.58 -4.07
CA MET A 88 -3.23 -1.65 -4.37
C MET A 88 -3.10 -2.86 -3.43
N THR A 89 -1.91 -3.08 -2.88
CA THR A 89 -1.58 -4.32 -2.15
C THR A 89 -1.44 -4.15 -0.64
N ASN A 90 -1.43 -2.91 -0.15
CA ASN A 90 -1.22 -2.64 1.27
C ASN A 90 -2.18 -1.55 1.74
N ARG A 91 -2.70 -1.72 2.95
CA ARG A 91 -3.34 -0.67 3.73
C ARG A 91 -2.28 -0.01 4.59
N SER A 92 -2.19 1.31 4.56
CA SER A 92 -1.23 2.05 5.38
C SER A 92 -1.90 3.21 6.06
N PHE A 93 -1.46 3.53 7.25
CA PHE A 93 -1.90 4.72 7.95
C PHE A 93 -0.73 5.40 8.67
N LEU A 94 -0.82 6.70 8.75
CA LEU A 94 0.05 7.56 9.53
C LEU A 94 -0.47 7.61 10.97
N PHE A 95 0.43 7.64 11.94
CA PHE A 95 0.11 7.89 13.34
C PHE A 95 1.24 8.64 14.04
N GLU A 96 0.95 9.21 15.19
CA GLU A 96 1.92 9.99 15.97
C GLU A 96 2.05 9.44 17.39
N ILE A 97 3.27 9.42 17.90
CA ILE A 97 3.61 9.15 19.30
C ILE A 97 4.60 10.23 19.74
N ASN A 98 4.27 11.00 20.79
CA ASN A 98 5.15 12.05 21.33
C ASN A 98 5.66 13.04 20.27
N GLN A 99 4.81 13.44 19.32
CA GLN A 99 5.10 14.32 18.17
C GLN A 99 5.94 13.69 17.05
N ASP A 100 6.48 12.51 17.23
CA ASP A 100 7.11 11.74 16.15
C ASP A 100 6.06 11.03 15.31
N LYS A 101 6.26 11.03 13.99
CA LYS A 101 5.34 10.44 13.02
C LYS A 101 5.86 9.09 12.53
N TYR A 102 4.94 8.16 12.35
CA TYR A 102 5.21 6.81 11.90
C TYR A 102 4.18 6.35 10.87
N ILE A 103 4.56 5.38 10.06
CA ILE A 103 3.65 4.71 9.12
C ILE A 103 3.51 3.25 9.54
N MET A 104 2.27 2.81 9.75
CA MET A 104 1.93 1.40 9.85
C MET A 104 1.48 0.89 8.49
N ARG A 105 2.07 -0.21 8.02
CA ARG A 105 1.67 -0.93 6.83
C ARG A 105 1.08 -2.28 7.21
N ILE A 106 -0.14 -2.52 6.73
CA ILE A 106 -0.86 -3.78 6.87
C ILE A 106 -1.01 -4.37 5.46
N PRO A 107 -0.55 -5.59 5.20
CA PRO A 107 -0.80 -6.25 3.92
C PRO A 107 -2.29 -6.36 3.62
N GLY A 108 -2.65 -6.16 2.36
CA GLY A 108 -4.01 -6.38 1.87
C GLY A 108 -4.36 -7.86 1.79
N GLU A 109 -5.62 -8.18 1.88
CA GLU A 109 -6.13 -9.54 1.73
C GLU A 109 -5.72 -10.15 0.38
N GLY A 110 -5.34 -11.43 0.38
CA GLY A 110 -4.92 -12.14 -0.83
C GLY A 110 -3.50 -11.83 -1.32
N THR A 111 -2.75 -10.93 -0.65
CA THR A 111 -1.37 -10.60 -1.05
C THR A 111 -0.33 -11.62 -0.58
N ASP A 112 -0.69 -12.52 0.31
CA ASP A 112 0.22 -13.53 0.86
C ASP A 112 0.76 -14.49 -0.20
N GLN A 113 -0.03 -14.74 -1.26
CA GLN A 113 0.41 -15.53 -2.41
C GLN A 113 1.32 -14.73 -3.37
N LEU A 114 1.28 -13.40 -3.32
CA LEU A 114 2.02 -12.53 -4.24
C LEU A 114 3.39 -12.13 -3.71
N ILE A 115 3.52 -11.97 -2.40
CA ILE A 115 4.70 -11.41 -1.75
C ILE A 115 5.19 -12.36 -0.66
N ASN A 116 6.45 -12.81 -0.79
CA ASN A 116 7.11 -13.57 0.26
C ASN A 116 7.59 -12.62 1.38
N ARG A 117 6.87 -12.63 2.50
CA ARG A 117 7.13 -11.73 3.64
C ARG A 117 8.46 -12.01 4.33
N LYS A 118 8.91 -13.25 4.30
CA LYS A 118 10.19 -13.64 4.86
C LYS A 118 11.36 -13.08 4.03
N GLU A 119 11.29 -13.20 2.71
CA GLU A 119 12.27 -12.58 1.80
C GLU A 119 12.30 -11.06 1.97
N GLU A 120 11.13 -10.40 2.07
CA GLU A 120 11.04 -8.97 2.34
C GLU A 120 11.75 -8.61 3.66
N TYR A 121 11.50 -9.36 4.74
CA TYR A 121 12.16 -9.15 6.03
C TYR A 121 13.69 -9.27 5.91
N GLU A 122 14.20 -10.31 5.24
CA GLU A 122 15.63 -10.54 5.04
C GLU A 122 16.30 -9.38 4.31
N VAL A 123 15.67 -8.85 3.25
CA VAL A 123 16.17 -7.67 2.54
C VAL A 123 16.28 -6.47 3.48
N TYR A 124 15.25 -6.19 4.29
CA TYR A 124 15.30 -5.07 5.24
C TYR A 124 16.38 -5.24 6.30
N GLN A 125 16.72 -6.47 6.72
CA GLN A 125 17.85 -6.70 7.64
C GLN A 125 19.20 -6.37 6.99
N VAL A 126 19.35 -6.66 5.70
CA VAL A 126 20.61 -6.40 4.97
C VAL A 126 20.81 -4.90 4.70
N ILE A 127 19.74 -4.16 4.40
CA ILE A 127 19.85 -2.74 4.00
C ILE A 127 19.71 -1.73 5.15
N LYS A 128 19.38 -2.17 6.36
CA LYS A 128 18.99 -1.29 7.49
C LYS A 128 19.99 -0.18 7.83
N ASP A 129 21.27 -0.45 7.65
CA ASP A 129 22.36 0.48 8.04
C ASP A 129 22.86 1.33 6.85
N LEU A 130 22.25 1.22 5.67
CA LEU A 130 22.71 1.87 4.45
C LEU A 130 22.06 3.24 4.18
N ASN A 131 21.08 3.64 4.96
CA ASN A 131 20.31 4.89 4.79
C ASN A 131 19.70 5.06 3.38
N ILE A 132 19.29 3.94 2.75
CA ILE A 132 18.66 3.92 1.42
C ILE A 132 17.17 3.67 1.48
N SER A 133 16.62 3.44 2.65
CA SER A 133 15.19 3.27 2.92
C SER A 133 14.79 4.05 4.17
N ASP A 134 13.47 4.15 4.39
CA ASP A 134 12.91 4.61 5.66
C ASP A 134 13.37 3.71 6.82
N GLU A 135 13.56 4.31 7.99
CA GLU A 135 13.95 3.58 9.20
C GLU A 135 12.83 2.61 9.62
N VAL A 136 13.15 1.32 9.61
CA VAL A 136 12.22 0.26 10.03
C VAL A 136 12.28 0.08 11.53
N ILE A 137 11.18 0.41 12.21
CA ILE A 137 11.02 0.23 13.68
C ILE A 137 10.59 -1.21 13.99
N TYR A 138 9.71 -1.76 13.16
CA TYR A 138 9.17 -3.10 13.31
C TYR A 138 8.84 -3.71 11.96
N ILE A 139 9.14 -4.98 11.77
CA ILE A 139 8.71 -5.77 10.63
C ILE A 139 8.51 -7.22 11.05
N ASN A 140 7.38 -7.81 10.68
CA ASN A 140 7.04 -9.19 11.01
C ASN A 140 7.10 -10.06 9.73
N PRO A 141 7.99 -11.06 9.69
CA PRO A 141 8.15 -11.93 8.53
C PRO A 141 7.00 -12.93 8.32
N GLN A 142 6.10 -13.13 9.30
CA GLN A 142 4.96 -14.03 9.19
C GLN A 142 3.75 -13.35 8.54
N ASN A 143 3.40 -12.14 8.99
CA ASN A 143 2.20 -11.43 8.54
C ASN A 143 2.51 -10.18 7.71
N GLY A 144 3.78 -9.79 7.58
CA GLY A 144 4.19 -8.63 6.80
C GLY A 144 3.81 -7.26 7.39
N TYR A 145 3.36 -7.20 8.64
CA TYR A 145 3.14 -5.94 9.33
C TYR A 145 4.45 -5.20 9.48
N LYS A 146 4.45 -3.92 9.14
CA LYS A 146 5.66 -3.10 9.20
C LYS A 146 5.37 -1.71 9.73
N ILE A 147 6.22 -1.24 10.66
CA ILE A 147 6.21 0.13 11.15
C ILE A 147 7.50 0.80 10.72
N THR A 148 7.39 1.96 10.09
CA THR A 148 8.54 2.78 9.70
C THR A 148 8.40 4.19 10.26
N LYS A 149 9.52 4.85 10.46
CA LYS A 149 9.53 6.27 10.79
C LYS A 149 9.11 7.09 9.57
N TYR A 150 8.27 8.09 9.78
CA TYR A 150 7.85 8.98 8.72
C TYR A 150 8.98 9.94 8.33
N LEU A 151 9.26 10.04 7.05
CA LEU A 151 10.24 10.98 6.52
C LEU A 151 9.58 12.34 6.29
N ASN A 152 9.94 13.34 7.09
CA ASN A 152 9.48 14.71 6.90
C ASN A 152 10.15 15.32 5.66
N ASP A 153 9.53 16.36 5.11
CA ASP A 153 10.08 17.20 4.03
C ASP A 153 10.47 16.43 2.76
N THR A 154 9.81 15.31 2.52
CA THR A 154 10.00 14.51 1.30
C THR A 154 8.97 14.84 0.23
N ARG A 155 9.37 14.70 -1.01
CA ARG A 155 8.51 14.79 -2.19
C ARG A 155 8.78 13.63 -3.14
N VAL A 156 7.84 13.38 -4.02
CA VAL A 156 8.04 12.44 -5.12
C VAL A 156 9.09 12.99 -6.09
N CYS A 157 9.97 12.11 -6.59
CA CYS A 157 10.91 12.44 -7.65
C CYS A 157 10.15 12.94 -8.88
N ASN A 158 10.58 14.07 -9.42
CA ASN A 158 10.05 14.56 -10.69
C ASN A 158 10.83 13.89 -11.85
N GLN A 159 10.13 13.09 -12.64
CA GLN A 159 10.72 12.37 -13.78
C GLN A 159 11.21 13.29 -14.91
N ASP A 160 10.74 14.53 -14.97
CA ASP A 160 11.13 15.53 -15.96
C ASP A 160 12.26 16.44 -15.47
N ASP A 161 12.70 16.29 -14.22
CA ASP A 161 13.82 17.03 -13.63
C ASP A 161 15.10 16.19 -13.69
N GLN A 162 16.08 16.67 -14.46
CA GLN A 162 17.35 15.98 -14.66
C GLN A 162 18.17 15.84 -13.36
N GLU A 163 18.06 16.80 -12.46
CA GLU A 163 18.77 16.73 -11.18
C GLU A 163 18.18 15.65 -10.25
N ASP A 164 16.85 15.52 -10.24
CA ASP A 164 16.17 14.44 -9.53
C ASP A 164 16.57 13.07 -10.09
N LEU A 165 16.54 12.92 -11.42
CA LEU A 165 16.97 11.68 -12.09
C LEU A 165 18.44 11.36 -11.77
N ARG A 166 19.33 12.36 -11.79
CA ARG A 166 20.73 12.17 -11.46
C ARG A 166 20.92 11.66 -10.03
N LYS A 167 20.20 12.25 -9.07
CA LYS A 167 20.22 11.79 -7.66
C LYS A 167 19.71 10.37 -7.51
N CYS A 168 18.60 10.03 -8.15
CA CYS A 168 18.06 8.67 -8.15
C CYS A 168 19.07 7.66 -8.71
N MET A 169 19.70 7.97 -9.84
CA MET A 169 20.68 7.09 -10.47
C MET A 169 21.97 6.97 -9.64
N GLN A 170 22.39 8.01 -8.96
CA GLN A 170 23.52 7.95 -8.02
C GLN A 170 23.21 7.04 -6.84
N LEU A 171 22.02 7.15 -6.26
CA LEU A 171 21.60 6.27 -5.16
C LEU A 171 21.50 4.81 -5.62
N LEU A 172 20.95 4.56 -6.80
CA LEU A 172 20.88 3.22 -7.38
C LEU A 172 22.29 2.64 -7.62
N LYS A 173 23.21 3.44 -8.17
CA LYS A 173 24.61 3.04 -8.33
C LYS A 173 25.28 2.72 -6.99
N TYR A 174 25.06 3.56 -5.97
CA TYR A 174 25.57 3.30 -4.63
C TYR A 174 25.03 1.99 -4.09
N PHE A 175 23.73 1.73 -4.22
CA PHE A 175 23.09 0.47 -3.79
C PHE A 175 23.73 -0.73 -4.47
N HIS A 176 23.91 -0.72 -5.80
CA HIS A 176 24.52 -1.82 -6.54
C HIS A 176 25.99 -2.06 -6.15
N GLN A 177 26.71 -1.04 -5.69
CA GLN A 177 28.10 -1.15 -5.27
C GLN A 177 28.30 -1.78 -3.88
N GLN A 178 27.21 -2.01 -3.13
CA GLN A 178 27.29 -2.57 -1.77
C GLN A 178 27.54 -4.09 -1.75
N ASP A 179 27.47 -4.77 -2.90
CA ASP A 179 27.60 -6.25 -3.03
C ASP A 179 26.74 -7.01 -1.99
N LEU A 180 25.49 -6.57 -1.86
CA LEU A 180 24.54 -7.13 -0.88
C LEU A 180 24.12 -8.52 -1.30
N LYS A 181 24.01 -9.43 -0.32
CA LYS A 181 23.59 -10.82 -0.55
C LYS A 181 22.43 -11.18 0.37
N VAL A 182 21.49 -11.90 -0.20
CA VAL A 182 20.34 -12.54 0.48
C VAL A 182 20.27 -14.00 0.04
N ASP A 183 19.60 -14.83 0.83
CA ASP A 183 19.51 -16.28 0.56
C ASP A 183 18.47 -16.64 -0.52
N HIS A 184 17.93 -15.65 -1.21
CA HIS A 184 16.94 -15.85 -2.27
C HIS A 184 17.31 -15.05 -3.53
N GLU A 185 16.82 -15.51 -4.68
CA GLU A 185 17.05 -14.88 -5.97
C GLU A 185 15.73 -14.39 -6.59
N PHE A 186 15.75 -13.20 -7.18
CA PHE A 186 14.66 -12.72 -8.00
C PHE A 186 14.92 -13.10 -9.46
N ASN A 187 14.25 -14.15 -9.94
CA ASN A 187 14.23 -14.53 -11.35
C ASN A 187 12.93 -14.05 -12.00
N VAL A 188 13.03 -13.09 -12.92
CA VAL A 188 11.87 -12.49 -13.58
C VAL A 188 11.03 -13.50 -14.36
N PHE A 189 11.67 -14.50 -15.00
CA PHE A 189 10.97 -15.51 -15.79
C PHE A 189 10.19 -16.50 -14.92
N GLU A 190 10.78 -16.90 -13.78
CA GLU A 190 10.08 -17.72 -12.79
C GLU A 190 8.90 -16.95 -12.16
N LYS A 191 9.05 -15.64 -11.94
CA LYS A 191 7.95 -14.80 -11.44
C LYS A 191 6.82 -14.67 -12.48
N ILE A 192 7.13 -14.54 -13.78
CA ILE A 192 6.12 -14.55 -14.83
C ILE A 192 5.35 -15.87 -14.81
N ASP A 193 6.04 -17.00 -14.79
CA ASP A 193 5.41 -18.33 -14.74
C ASP A 193 4.59 -18.53 -13.47
N PHE A 194 5.06 -18.01 -12.34
CA PHE A 194 4.35 -18.05 -11.06
C PHE A 194 3.03 -17.25 -11.11
N TYR A 195 3.08 -16.00 -11.57
CA TYR A 195 1.89 -15.17 -11.68
C TYR A 195 0.90 -15.69 -12.73
N GLU A 196 1.40 -16.29 -13.79
CA GLU A 196 0.55 -16.91 -14.79
C GLU A 196 -0.24 -18.11 -14.21
N LYS A 197 0.40 -18.93 -13.39
CA LYS A 197 -0.27 -20.01 -12.65
C LYS A 197 -1.36 -19.49 -11.72
N LEU A 198 -1.10 -18.38 -11.01
CA LEU A 198 -2.10 -17.75 -10.14
C LEU A 198 -3.28 -17.17 -10.93
N ARG A 199 -3.03 -16.54 -12.07
CA ARG A 199 -4.06 -15.99 -12.94
C ARG A 199 -4.97 -17.06 -13.52
N GLY A 200 -4.42 -18.25 -13.79
CA GLY A 200 -5.08 -19.32 -14.54
C GLY A 200 -4.81 -19.25 -16.06
N PRO A 201 -5.38 -20.19 -16.84
CA PRO A 201 -4.92 -20.50 -18.19
C PRO A 201 -5.25 -19.46 -19.27
N LYS A 202 -6.18 -18.53 -19.02
CA LYS A 202 -6.63 -17.57 -20.04
C LYS A 202 -6.24 -16.14 -19.69
N SER A 203 -5.58 -15.47 -20.63
CA SER A 203 -5.38 -14.02 -20.58
C SER A 203 -6.55 -13.29 -21.26
N LEU A 204 -6.89 -12.10 -20.76
CA LEU A 204 -7.82 -11.18 -21.42
C LEU A 204 -7.18 -10.49 -22.64
N TYR A 205 -5.85 -10.42 -22.68
CA TYR A 205 -5.10 -9.81 -23.78
C TYR A 205 -4.88 -10.80 -24.90
N LYS A 206 -5.29 -10.41 -26.12
CA LYS A 206 -5.24 -11.29 -27.31
C LYS A 206 -3.82 -11.61 -27.78
N ASP A 207 -2.88 -10.72 -27.50
CA ASP A 207 -1.47 -10.80 -27.87
C ASP A 207 -0.56 -11.34 -26.77
N TYR A 208 -1.14 -11.82 -25.66
CA TYR A 208 -0.41 -12.26 -24.48
C TYR A 208 0.64 -13.33 -24.80
N ASP A 209 0.23 -14.41 -25.49
CA ASP A 209 1.11 -15.53 -25.78
C ASP A 209 2.27 -15.11 -26.71
N GLN A 210 1.98 -14.32 -27.74
CA GLN A 210 3.01 -13.78 -28.63
C GLN A 210 3.99 -12.87 -27.89
N THR A 211 3.50 -12.03 -26.99
CA THR A 211 4.34 -11.14 -26.17
C THR A 211 5.18 -11.96 -25.21
N LYS A 212 4.60 -12.98 -24.56
CA LYS A 212 5.33 -13.91 -23.69
C LYS A 212 6.47 -14.60 -24.42
N GLU A 213 6.23 -15.15 -25.61
CA GLU A 213 7.29 -15.78 -26.43
C GLU A 213 8.44 -14.82 -26.72
N LYS A 214 8.14 -13.56 -27.08
CA LYS A 214 9.20 -12.54 -27.32
C LYS A 214 10.00 -12.26 -26.05
N VAL A 215 9.35 -12.14 -24.88
CA VAL A 215 10.03 -11.91 -23.61
C VAL A 215 10.91 -13.11 -23.25
N PHE A 216 10.38 -14.34 -23.39
CA PHE A 216 11.14 -15.55 -23.06
C PHE A 216 12.29 -15.83 -24.02
N SER A 217 12.24 -15.33 -25.25
CA SER A 217 13.41 -15.40 -26.18
C SER A 217 14.63 -14.66 -25.66
N LEU A 218 14.45 -13.67 -24.77
CA LEU A 218 15.53 -12.93 -24.13
C LEU A 218 16.14 -13.65 -22.92
N LYS A 219 15.51 -14.72 -22.42
CA LYS A 219 15.92 -15.43 -21.20
C LYS A 219 17.41 -15.82 -21.25
N ASN A 220 17.83 -16.49 -22.30
CA ASN A 220 19.22 -16.94 -22.45
C ASN A 220 20.26 -15.80 -22.49
N ILE A 221 19.81 -14.59 -22.90
CA ILE A 221 20.70 -13.41 -22.93
C ILE A 221 20.81 -12.84 -21.52
N ILE A 222 19.67 -12.65 -20.85
CA ILE A 222 19.59 -12.03 -19.51
C ILE A 222 20.27 -12.93 -18.46
N GLU A 223 20.06 -14.24 -18.50
CA GLU A 223 20.67 -15.17 -17.56
C GLU A 223 22.22 -15.30 -17.69
N LYS A 224 22.78 -14.88 -18.83
CA LYS A 224 24.23 -14.82 -19.04
C LYS A 224 24.85 -13.46 -18.70
N MET A 225 24.04 -12.46 -18.36
CA MET A 225 24.58 -11.18 -17.92
C MET A 225 25.26 -11.32 -16.55
N PRO A 226 26.34 -10.58 -16.29
CA PRO A 226 26.94 -10.54 -14.96
C PRO A 226 25.89 -10.09 -13.93
N LYS A 227 25.82 -10.84 -12.84
CA LYS A 227 24.98 -10.50 -11.69
C LYS A 227 25.68 -9.51 -10.80
#